data_6f7915e6d664b62ae8dac20310de602a
#
_entry.id   6f7915e6d664b62ae8dac20310de602a
#
_cell.length_a   1.000
_cell.length_b   1.000
_cell.length_c   1.000
_cell.angle_alpha   90.00
_cell.angle_beta   90.00
_cell.angle_gamma   90.00
#
_symmetry.space_group_name_H-M   'P 1'
#
loop_
_entity.id
_entity.type
_entity.pdbx_description
1 polymer ?
#
loop_
_entity_poly.entity_id
_entity_poly.type
_entity_poly.pdbx_seq_one_letter_code
_entity_poly.pdbx_strand_id
1 'polypeptide(L)'
;MENGIIRVAIGGQGRSGYSIHARHLEKDYGRYQIVAVADQIPERRKDARNQFGARTYKDWTTMIEAGEFDLFVNALPSPLHTPATIAALNAGAHVLCEKPMAKNLQEFDRMVAAAKRNNRVLAPFQNNRPQPFFEKMCEVIDSGVLGKIVYIRSVWGGFARRWDWQTWQENLGGSLYNTGPHGLDQSLRLFGFNRTPKVFCRMDSNNAFGADAEDHCTVTLYDSKREAPQIDIIISAYMAYSQGDMYNVCGTYGGLSGGATELKWRYFNPKKAPKQKMWNWSVDRKYTSETLPWKEGRWRLEDEKAKSKDAVGYTLRSFSSGPERIYANLHEVLTGDGKLEITLPEVRKQIAVIAECHRQNKLPRRDKTAGVEAEVMEAAAKKAPAKSKAAAKKAPAKSKAAAK
;
A
#
# COMPACT_ATOMS: atom_id res chain seq x y z
N MET A 1 -21.98 21.85 1.55
CA MET A 1 -21.56 21.54 2.96
C MET A 1 -22.46 22.32 3.89
N GLU A 2 -23.31 21.65 4.64
CA GLU A 2 -24.13 22.26 5.68
C GLU A 2 -23.40 22.15 7.02
N ASN A 3 -23.29 23.26 7.75
CA ASN A 3 -22.63 23.33 9.06
C ASN A 3 -21.20 22.74 9.15
N GLY A 4 -20.42 22.79 8.06
CA GLY A 4 -19.07 22.25 8.02
C GLY A 4 -18.98 20.72 7.86
N ILE A 5 -20.11 20.01 7.81
CA ILE A 5 -20.16 18.56 7.60
C ILE A 5 -20.07 18.24 6.11
N ILE A 6 -19.14 17.37 5.75
CA ILE A 6 -18.89 16.93 4.37
C ILE A 6 -19.71 15.67 4.09
N ARG A 7 -20.61 15.72 3.11
CA ARG A 7 -21.41 14.59 2.65
C ARG A 7 -20.54 13.69 1.76
N VAL A 8 -20.41 12.42 2.13
CA VAL A 8 -19.49 11.47 1.50
C VAL A 8 -20.24 10.39 0.72
N ALA A 9 -19.86 10.18 -0.53
CA ALA A 9 -20.21 8.99 -1.31
C ALA A 9 -19.00 8.06 -1.39
N ILE A 10 -19.21 6.75 -1.17
CA ILE A 10 -18.13 5.74 -1.23
C ILE A 10 -18.38 4.79 -2.40
N GLY A 11 -17.45 4.77 -3.36
CA GLY A 11 -17.40 3.79 -4.43
C GLY A 11 -16.61 2.56 -4.02
N GLY A 12 -17.30 1.41 -3.88
CA GLY A 12 -16.74 0.15 -3.41
C GLY A 12 -16.83 -0.04 -1.90
N GLN A 13 -17.39 -1.17 -1.46
CA GLN A 13 -17.48 -1.61 -0.07
C GLN A 13 -16.66 -2.90 0.15
N GLY A 14 -15.56 -3.03 -0.57
CA GLY A 14 -14.56 -4.07 -0.33
C GLY A 14 -13.76 -3.79 0.95
N ARG A 15 -12.63 -4.50 1.11
CA ARG A 15 -11.74 -4.33 2.27
C ARG A 15 -11.38 -2.85 2.54
N SER A 16 -10.97 -2.12 1.51
CA SER A 16 -10.57 -0.71 1.66
C SER A 16 -11.78 0.18 1.95
N GLY A 17 -12.80 0.13 1.11
CA GLY A 17 -13.97 0.98 1.24
C GLY A 17 -14.72 0.81 2.56
N TYR A 18 -14.88 -0.43 3.01
CA TYR A 18 -15.55 -0.69 4.29
C TYR A 18 -14.59 -0.57 5.49
N SER A 19 -13.54 -1.40 5.54
CA SER A 19 -12.74 -1.55 6.77
C SER A 19 -11.83 -0.35 7.05
N ILE A 20 -11.47 0.45 6.04
CA ILE A 20 -10.62 1.62 6.21
C ILE A 20 -11.47 2.90 6.18
N HIS A 21 -12.21 3.13 5.07
CA HIS A 21 -12.92 4.40 4.88
C HIS A 21 -14.22 4.48 5.67
N ALA A 22 -15.18 3.59 5.42
CA ALA A 22 -16.51 3.69 6.06
C ALA A 22 -16.43 3.58 7.59
N ARG A 23 -15.61 2.66 8.12
CA ARG A 23 -15.39 2.49 9.57
C ARG A 23 -14.70 3.68 10.23
N HIS A 24 -13.88 4.42 9.49
CA HIS A 24 -13.30 5.67 10.00
C HIS A 24 -14.34 6.79 9.98
N LEU A 25 -15.01 6.99 8.85
CA LEU A 25 -16.00 8.06 8.68
C LEU A 25 -17.19 7.93 9.62
N GLU A 26 -17.63 6.69 9.94
CA GLU A 26 -18.67 6.42 10.93
C GLU A 26 -18.31 7.00 12.33
N LYS A 27 -17.03 6.97 12.69
CA LYS A 27 -16.54 7.51 13.97
C LYS A 27 -16.32 9.02 13.93
N ASP A 28 -16.12 9.56 12.73
CA ASP A 28 -15.79 10.97 12.49
C ASP A 28 -17.03 11.78 12.05
N TYR A 29 -18.17 11.44 12.63
CA TYR A 29 -19.49 12.01 12.28
C TYR A 29 -19.60 13.52 12.49
N GLY A 30 -18.70 14.13 13.26
CA GLY A 30 -18.65 15.58 13.45
C GLY A 30 -18.08 16.34 12.24
N ARG A 31 -17.37 15.65 11.33
CA ARG A 31 -16.78 16.23 10.13
C ARG A 31 -17.36 15.64 8.84
N TYR A 32 -17.82 14.41 8.89
CA TYR A 32 -18.22 13.63 7.71
C TYR A 32 -19.52 12.87 7.93
N GLN A 33 -20.33 12.78 6.88
CA GLN A 33 -21.53 11.96 6.86
C GLN A 33 -21.54 11.09 5.61
N ILE A 34 -21.65 9.76 5.78
CA ILE A 34 -21.81 8.83 4.66
C ILE A 34 -23.24 8.91 4.15
N VAL A 35 -23.45 9.48 2.97
CA VAL A 35 -24.80 9.67 2.39
C VAL A 35 -25.10 8.71 1.24
N ALA A 36 -24.07 8.17 0.57
CA ALA A 36 -24.25 7.26 -0.55
C ALA A 36 -23.15 6.20 -0.60
N VAL A 37 -23.50 4.99 -1.08
CA VAL A 37 -22.57 3.87 -1.25
C VAL A 37 -22.90 3.14 -2.54
N ALA A 38 -21.88 2.83 -3.35
CA ALA A 38 -21.99 1.96 -4.51
C ALA A 38 -21.17 0.67 -4.33
N ASP A 39 -21.81 -0.49 -4.51
CA ASP A 39 -21.13 -1.79 -4.59
C ASP A 39 -21.99 -2.77 -5.41
N GLN A 40 -21.36 -3.66 -6.19
CA GLN A 40 -22.08 -4.64 -7.00
C GLN A 40 -22.75 -5.73 -6.16
N ILE A 41 -22.22 -6.01 -4.95
CA ILE A 41 -22.70 -7.06 -4.06
C ILE A 41 -23.91 -6.56 -3.24
N PRO A 42 -25.09 -7.19 -3.38
CA PRO A 42 -26.33 -6.76 -2.69
C PRO A 42 -26.21 -6.71 -1.16
N GLU A 43 -25.52 -7.69 -0.58
CA GLU A 43 -25.32 -7.81 0.87
C GLU A 43 -24.55 -6.61 1.42
N ARG A 44 -23.49 -6.18 0.73
CA ARG A 44 -22.71 -5.00 1.11
C ARG A 44 -23.52 -3.71 1.05
N ARG A 45 -24.41 -3.61 0.06
CA ARG A 45 -25.35 -2.47 -0.03
C ARG A 45 -26.38 -2.49 1.10
N LYS A 46 -26.88 -3.68 1.47
CA LYS A 46 -27.78 -3.85 2.61
C LYS A 46 -27.11 -3.43 3.91
N ASP A 47 -25.87 -3.88 4.14
CA ASP A 47 -25.09 -3.52 5.32
C ASP A 47 -24.87 -2.01 5.40
N ALA A 48 -24.46 -1.36 4.30
CA ALA A 48 -24.25 0.08 4.25
C ALA A 48 -25.53 0.88 4.54
N ARG A 49 -26.69 0.42 4.03
CA ARG A 49 -28.00 1.03 4.34
C ARG A 49 -28.35 0.92 5.80
N ASN A 50 -28.17 -0.26 6.38
CA ASN A 50 -28.54 -0.52 7.79
C ASN A 50 -27.61 0.20 8.76
N GLN A 51 -26.32 0.26 8.46
CA GLN A 51 -25.30 0.81 9.36
C GLN A 51 -25.20 2.33 9.27
N PHE A 52 -25.23 2.87 8.05
CA PHE A 52 -24.95 4.30 7.81
C PHE A 52 -26.20 5.10 7.41
N GLY A 53 -27.35 4.47 7.17
CA GLY A 53 -28.53 5.12 6.60
C GLY A 53 -28.32 5.61 5.16
N ALA A 54 -27.25 5.15 4.51
CA ALA A 54 -26.82 5.65 3.20
C ALA A 54 -27.73 5.17 2.06
N ARG A 55 -27.93 6.01 1.07
CA ARG A 55 -28.51 5.56 -0.22
C ARG A 55 -27.53 4.60 -0.87
N THR A 56 -28.06 3.55 -1.52
CA THR A 56 -27.22 2.50 -2.07
C THR A 56 -27.47 2.30 -3.56
N TYR A 57 -26.39 2.15 -4.30
CA TYR A 57 -26.38 2.01 -5.75
C TYR A 57 -25.66 0.72 -6.15
N LYS A 58 -26.08 0.08 -7.26
CA LYS A 58 -25.41 -1.11 -7.79
C LYS A 58 -24.05 -0.75 -8.37
N ASP A 59 -23.98 0.38 -9.06
CA ASP A 59 -22.78 0.87 -9.70
C ASP A 59 -22.48 2.34 -9.35
N TRP A 60 -21.23 2.72 -9.52
CA TRP A 60 -20.72 4.03 -9.17
C TRP A 60 -21.18 5.13 -10.15
N THR A 61 -21.49 4.79 -11.39
CA THR A 61 -21.93 5.76 -12.41
C THR A 61 -23.28 6.36 -12.03
N THR A 62 -24.26 5.50 -11.75
CA THR A 62 -25.60 5.91 -11.27
C THR A 62 -25.52 6.72 -9.97
N MET A 63 -24.60 6.34 -9.06
CA MET A 63 -24.38 7.10 -7.82
C MET A 63 -23.83 8.51 -8.09
N ILE A 64 -22.87 8.64 -9.01
CA ILE A 64 -22.32 9.95 -9.39
C ILE A 64 -23.35 10.81 -10.11
N GLU A 65 -24.14 10.23 -11.01
CA GLU A 65 -25.23 10.92 -11.71
C GLU A 65 -26.32 11.45 -10.77
N ALA A 66 -26.62 10.70 -9.70
CA ALA A 66 -27.57 11.15 -8.68
C ALA A 66 -27.08 12.41 -7.92
N GLY A 67 -25.78 12.62 -7.81
CA GLY A 67 -25.19 13.82 -7.23
C GLY A 67 -25.25 13.87 -5.72
N GLU A 68 -25.73 14.73 -5.01
CA GLU A 68 -26.10 14.82 -3.59
C GLU A 68 -24.99 14.50 -2.56
N PHE A 69 -23.70 14.66 -2.95
CA PHE A 69 -22.54 14.52 -2.07
C PHE A 69 -21.47 15.56 -2.42
N ASP A 70 -20.61 15.85 -1.46
CA ASP A 70 -19.54 16.83 -1.61
C ASP A 70 -18.20 16.16 -1.94
N LEU A 71 -17.99 14.94 -1.39
CA LEU A 71 -16.76 14.15 -1.51
C LEU A 71 -17.05 12.74 -2.03
N PHE A 72 -16.38 12.34 -3.08
CA PHE A 72 -16.33 10.94 -3.54
C PHE A 72 -15.07 10.25 -3.05
N VAL A 73 -15.23 9.20 -2.24
CA VAL A 73 -14.15 8.28 -1.85
C VAL A 73 -14.08 7.16 -2.87
N ASN A 74 -13.04 7.15 -3.69
CA ASN A 74 -12.83 6.15 -4.72
C ASN A 74 -12.02 4.97 -4.17
N ALA A 75 -12.74 3.96 -3.65
CA ALA A 75 -12.22 2.68 -3.18
C ALA A 75 -12.65 1.50 -4.06
N LEU A 76 -12.92 1.77 -5.33
CA LEU A 76 -13.23 0.80 -6.38
C LEU A 76 -12.00 -0.07 -6.70
N PRO A 77 -12.14 -1.14 -7.50
CA PRO A 77 -10.99 -1.83 -8.07
C PRO A 77 -10.08 -0.89 -8.86
N SER A 78 -8.77 -1.10 -8.78
CA SER A 78 -7.75 -0.18 -9.31
C SER A 78 -7.95 0.30 -10.75
N PRO A 79 -8.40 -0.54 -11.73
CA PRO A 79 -8.67 -0.07 -13.09
C PRO A 79 -9.77 1.00 -13.19
N LEU A 80 -10.65 1.08 -12.19
CA LEU A 80 -11.75 2.06 -12.15
C LEU A 80 -11.36 3.36 -11.46
N HIS A 81 -10.17 3.47 -10.85
CA HIS A 81 -9.76 4.69 -10.17
C HIS A 81 -9.77 5.90 -11.10
N THR A 82 -9.16 5.80 -12.27
CA THR A 82 -9.10 6.92 -13.23
C THR A 82 -10.47 7.32 -13.78
N PRO A 83 -11.29 6.42 -14.37
CA PRO A 83 -12.57 6.83 -14.93
C PRO A 83 -13.55 7.35 -13.88
N ALA A 84 -13.65 6.71 -12.72
CA ALA A 84 -14.57 7.14 -11.66
C ALA A 84 -14.14 8.48 -11.03
N THR A 85 -12.84 8.69 -10.83
CA THR A 85 -12.32 9.99 -10.34
C THR A 85 -12.64 11.12 -11.30
N ILE A 86 -12.40 10.93 -12.61
CA ILE A 86 -12.70 11.95 -13.62
C ILE A 86 -14.20 12.23 -13.67
N ALA A 87 -15.05 11.21 -13.62
CA ALA A 87 -16.50 11.38 -13.61
C ALA A 87 -16.99 12.16 -12.39
N ALA A 88 -16.52 11.82 -11.18
CA ALA A 88 -16.89 12.52 -9.95
C ALA A 88 -16.42 13.99 -9.95
N LEU A 89 -15.20 14.26 -10.40
CA LEU A 89 -14.69 15.63 -10.55
C LEU A 89 -15.52 16.43 -11.55
N ASN A 90 -15.91 15.83 -12.68
CA ASN A 90 -16.75 16.49 -13.69
C ASN A 90 -18.20 16.72 -13.20
N ALA A 91 -18.69 15.87 -12.30
CA ALA A 91 -19.97 16.06 -11.62
C ALA A 91 -19.90 17.11 -10.49
N GLY A 92 -18.72 17.71 -10.25
CA GLY A 92 -18.55 18.78 -9.27
C GLY A 92 -18.21 18.32 -7.85
N ALA A 93 -17.91 17.05 -7.64
CA ALA A 93 -17.47 16.53 -6.34
C ALA A 93 -15.95 16.65 -6.14
N HIS A 94 -15.50 16.80 -4.90
CA HIS A 94 -14.12 16.55 -4.51
C HIS A 94 -13.86 15.04 -4.51
N VAL A 95 -12.59 14.60 -4.65
CA VAL A 95 -12.27 13.17 -4.70
C VAL A 95 -11.11 12.85 -3.77
N LEU A 96 -11.28 11.83 -2.94
CA LEU A 96 -10.22 11.08 -2.27
C LEU A 96 -10.03 9.75 -3.00
N CYS A 97 -8.85 9.52 -3.57
CA CYS A 97 -8.59 8.34 -4.39
C CYS A 97 -7.61 7.39 -3.71
N GLU A 98 -8.00 6.11 -3.63
CA GLU A 98 -7.14 5.01 -3.16
C GLU A 98 -5.94 4.77 -4.09
N LYS A 99 -4.92 4.14 -3.52
CA LYS A 99 -3.73 3.70 -4.26
C LYS A 99 -3.97 2.32 -4.96
N PRO A 100 -3.34 2.07 -6.09
CA PRO A 100 -2.62 3.02 -6.94
C PRO A 100 -3.60 3.98 -7.59
N MET A 101 -3.31 5.29 -7.59
CA MET A 101 -4.26 6.28 -8.14
C MET A 101 -4.50 6.09 -9.63
N ALA A 102 -3.48 5.73 -10.40
CA ALA A 102 -3.55 5.56 -11.84
C ALA A 102 -2.55 4.51 -12.33
N LYS A 103 -2.79 3.97 -13.51
CA LYS A 103 -1.91 3.00 -14.17
C LYS A 103 -0.60 3.61 -14.63
N ASN A 104 -0.63 4.87 -15.07
CA ASN A 104 0.50 5.56 -15.68
C ASN A 104 0.34 7.08 -15.55
N LEU A 105 1.38 7.81 -15.96
CA LEU A 105 1.40 9.27 -15.88
C LEU A 105 0.29 9.94 -16.71
N GLN A 106 -0.03 9.40 -17.89
CA GLN A 106 -1.06 9.97 -18.75
C GLN A 106 -2.45 9.92 -18.09
N GLU A 107 -2.79 8.82 -17.46
CA GLU A 107 -4.04 8.69 -16.70
C GLU A 107 -4.07 9.64 -15.51
N PHE A 108 -2.98 9.67 -14.73
CA PHE A 108 -2.85 10.57 -13.60
C PHE A 108 -2.98 12.05 -14.00
N ASP A 109 -2.29 12.46 -15.05
CA ASP A 109 -2.32 13.85 -15.54
C ASP A 109 -3.73 14.24 -16.02
N ARG A 110 -4.50 13.31 -16.62
CA ARG A 110 -5.92 13.51 -16.93
C ARG A 110 -6.79 13.75 -15.69
N MET A 111 -6.55 13.00 -14.60
CA MET A 111 -7.25 13.21 -13.33
C MET A 111 -6.93 14.58 -12.74
N VAL A 112 -5.66 14.97 -12.73
CA VAL A 112 -5.22 16.31 -12.26
C VAL A 112 -5.83 17.43 -13.12
N ALA A 113 -5.86 17.26 -14.43
CA ALA A 113 -6.48 18.23 -15.35
C ALA A 113 -7.99 18.35 -15.10
N ALA A 114 -8.70 17.25 -14.83
CA ALA A 114 -10.11 17.27 -14.47
C ALA A 114 -10.35 18.00 -13.14
N ALA A 115 -9.53 17.77 -12.12
CA ALA A 115 -9.61 18.47 -10.84
C ALA A 115 -9.44 19.99 -11.01
N LYS A 116 -8.42 20.41 -11.76
CA LYS A 116 -8.16 21.83 -12.06
C LYS A 116 -9.30 22.48 -12.83
N ARG A 117 -9.78 21.84 -13.89
CA ARG A 117 -10.85 22.38 -14.77
C ARG A 117 -12.14 22.61 -14.00
N ASN A 118 -12.46 21.74 -13.05
CA ASN A 118 -13.69 21.82 -12.26
C ASN A 118 -13.51 22.55 -10.91
N ASN A 119 -12.31 23.09 -10.63
CA ASN A 119 -11.98 23.71 -9.35
C ASN A 119 -12.34 22.79 -8.15
N ARG A 120 -11.91 21.54 -8.22
CA ARG A 120 -12.16 20.53 -7.18
C ARG A 120 -10.86 19.95 -6.65
N VAL A 121 -10.87 19.54 -5.40
CA VAL A 121 -9.76 18.88 -4.74
C VAL A 121 -9.69 17.42 -5.19
N LEU A 122 -8.51 16.99 -5.61
CA LEU A 122 -8.16 15.59 -5.80
C LEU A 122 -7.11 15.24 -4.75
N ALA A 123 -7.48 14.44 -3.77
CA ALA A 123 -6.62 14.03 -2.67
C ALA A 123 -6.15 12.58 -2.83
N PRO A 124 -4.85 12.29 -2.67
CA PRO A 124 -4.32 10.93 -2.65
C PRO A 124 -4.47 10.29 -1.28
N PHE A 125 -4.77 8.98 -1.24
CA PHE A 125 -4.85 8.22 0.00
C PHE A 125 -3.57 7.41 0.26
N GLN A 126 -2.51 8.06 0.76
CA GLN A 126 -1.24 7.43 1.12
C GLN A 126 -1.12 7.26 2.65
N ASN A 127 -1.98 6.41 3.19
CA ASN A 127 -2.19 6.24 4.63
C ASN A 127 -0.99 5.72 5.42
N ASN A 128 0.07 5.26 4.76
CA ASN A 128 1.30 4.85 5.44
C ASN A 128 2.34 5.96 5.58
N ARG A 129 2.14 7.14 4.93
CA ARG A 129 3.07 8.24 5.11
C ARG A 129 3.01 8.85 6.52
N PRO A 130 1.84 9.16 7.09
CA PRO A 130 1.76 9.74 8.43
C PRO A 130 1.78 8.65 9.53
N GLN A 131 2.68 7.66 9.42
CA GLN A 131 2.86 6.66 10.47
C GLN A 131 3.87 7.15 11.51
N PRO A 132 3.61 7.00 12.82
CA PRO A 132 4.46 7.55 13.88
C PRO A 132 5.93 7.13 13.79
N PHE A 133 6.18 5.86 13.45
CA PHE A 133 7.56 5.37 13.28
C PHE A 133 8.28 6.06 12.11
N PHE A 134 7.54 6.31 11.01
CA PHE A 134 8.13 6.93 9.84
C PHE A 134 8.42 8.42 10.07
N GLU A 135 7.54 9.11 10.76
CA GLU A 135 7.77 10.50 11.19
C GLU A 135 8.98 10.59 12.11
N LYS A 136 9.08 9.67 13.09
CA LYS A 136 10.25 9.61 13.97
C LYS A 136 11.55 9.30 13.25
N MET A 137 11.49 8.39 12.26
CA MET A 137 12.66 8.12 11.41
C MET A 137 13.09 9.36 10.62
N CYS A 138 12.14 10.07 10.02
CA CYS A 138 12.42 11.34 9.34
C CYS A 138 13.01 12.37 10.30
N GLU A 139 12.46 12.53 11.50
CA GLU A 139 13.00 13.43 12.54
C GLU A 139 14.48 13.13 12.85
N VAL A 140 14.82 11.85 13.07
CA VAL A 140 16.19 11.43 13.36
C VAL A 140 17.12 11.70 12.17
N ILE A 141 16.67 11.44 10.94
CA ILE A 141 17.44 11.69 9.71
C ILE A 141 17.62 13.21 9.50
N ASP A 142 16.54 13.98 9.59
CA ASP A 142 16.52 15.43 9.35
C ASP A 142 17.30 16.20 10.45
N SER A 143 17.46 15.62 11.66
CA SER A 143 18.32 16.18 12.72
C SER A 143 19.82 16.20 12.35
N GLY A 144 20.23 15.44 11.33
CA GLY A 144 21.61 15.34 10.86
C GLY A 144 22.55 14.54 11.77
N VAL A 145 22.07 13.95 12.88
CA VAL A 145 22.93 13.19 13.83
C VAL A 145 23.58 11.97 13.19
N LEU A 146 22.96 11.40 12.15
CA LEU A 146 23.51 10.27 11.39
C LEU A 146 24.54 10.68 10.33
N GLY A 147 24.74 11.99 10.13
CA GLY A 147 25.56 12.51 9.04
C GLY A 147 24.89 12.42 7.67
N LYS A 148 25.67 12.38 6.59
CA LYS A 148 25.15 12.14 5.25
C LYS A 148 24.61 10.71 5.15
N ILE A 149 23.34 10.58 4.78
CA ILE A 149 22.75 9.26 4.52
C ILE A 149 23.33 8.71 3.21
N VAL A 150 23.90 7.52 3.27
CA VAL A 150 24.58 6.86 2.15
C VAL A 150 23.67 5.80 1.53
N TYR A 151 23.02 5.00 2.38
CA TYR A 151 22.24 3.85 1.98
C TYR A 151 21.03 3.64 2.87
N ILE A 152 19.92 3.23 2.26
CA ILE A 152 18.70 2.82 2.97
C ILE A 152 18.23 1.50 2.36
N ARG A 153 17.96 0.51 3.21
CA ARG A 153 17.22 -0.69 2.83
C ARG A 153 15.81 -0.60 3.41
N SER A 154 14.80 -0.91 2.60
CA SER A 154 13.40 -0.94 2.97
C SER A 154 12.77 -2.27 2.56
N VAL A 155 12.10 -2.98 3.48
CA VAL A 155 11.56 -4.33 3.27
C VAL A 155 10.07 -4.35 3.55
N TRP A 156 9.28 -4.79 2.57
CA TRP A 156 7.83 -4.78 2.60
C TRP A 156 7.26 -6.14 2.20
N GLY A 157 6.43 -6.73 3.03
CA GLY A 157 5.74 -7.97 2.73
C GLY A 157 5.91 -9.02 3.80
N GLY A 158 5.74 -10.27 3.41
CA GLY A 158 5.79 -11.45 4.25
C GLY A 158 5.61 -12.69 3.40
N PHE A 159 5.21 -13.81 3.98
CA PHE A 159 4.83 -14.98 3.21
C PHE A 159 3.32 -15.02 3.02
N ALA A 160 2.86 -14.93 1.76
CA ALA A 160 1.44 -14.94 1.42
C ALA A 160 1.21 -15.62 0.07
N ARG A 161 0.23 -16.52 0.03
CA ARG A 161 -0.31 -17.09 -1.21
C ARG A 161 -1.64 -16.40 -1.47
N ARG A 162 -1.76 -15.71 -2.61
CA ARG A 162 -2.97 -14.94 -2.96
C ARG A 162 -3.63 -15.51 -4.21
N TRP A 163 -4.98 -15.44 -4.25
CA TRP A 163 -5.81 -15.90 -5.36
C TRP A 163 -6.97 -14.96 -5.66
N ASP A 164 -6.83 -13.69 -5.27
CA ASP A 164 -7.84 -12.66 -5.50
C ASP A 164 -7.53 -11.84 -6.77
N TRP A 165 -8.45 -10.92 -7.10
CA TRP A 165 -8.36 -10.08 -8.29
C TRP A 165 -7.08 -9.25 -8.39
N GLN A 166 -6.40 -8.95 -7.28
CA GLN A 166 -5.15 -8.19 -7.25
C GLN A 166 -3.92 -9.03 -7.63
N THR A 167 -4.09 -10.27 -8.03
CA THR A 167 -3.00 -11.10 -8.56
C THR A 167 -2.90 -11.07 -10.09
N TRP A 168 -3.78 -10.31 -10.76
CA TRP A 168 -3.83 -10.20 -12.22
C TRP A 168 -3.31 -8.83 -12.70
N GLN A 169 -2.40 -8.83 -13.70
CA GLN A 169 -1.85 -7.61 -14.30
C GLN A 169 -2.92 -6.70 -14.90
N GLU A 170 -3.96 -7.25 -15.50
CA GLU A 170 -5.06 -6.48 -16.09
C GLU A 170 -5.82 -5.64 -15.05
N ASN A 171 -5.83 -6.08 -13.79
CA ASN A 171 -6.46 -5.41 -12.68
C ASN A 171 -5.53 -4.42 -11.95
N LEU A 172 -4.37 -4.10 -12.52
CA LEU A 172 -3.29 -3.39 -11.84
C LEU A 172 -2.94 -4.08 -10.51
N GLY A 173 -2.87 -5.40 -10.57
CA GLY A 173 -2.49 -6.27 -9.47
C GLY A 173 -0.98 -6.41 -9.36
N GLY A 174 -0.55 -7.19 -8.36
CA GLY A 174 0.85 -7.47 -8.06
C GLY A 174 1.37 -6.73 -6.84
N SER A 175 2.51 -7.16 -6.36
CA SER A 175 3.14 -6.64 -5.15
C SER A 175 3.50 -5.16 -5.28
N LEU A 176 3.94 -4.74 -6.47
CA LEU A 176 4.35 -3.36 -6.73
C LEU A 176 3.16 -2.39 -6.74
N TYR A 177 2.00 -2.77 -7.31
CA TYR A 177 0.80 -1.94 -7.28
C TYR A 177 0.04 -2.02 -5.95
N ASN A 178 0.14 -3.13 -5.22
CA ASN A 178 -0.59 -3.31 -3.97
C ASN A 178 0.18 -2.80 -2.74
N THR A 179 1.34 -3.36 -2.43
CA THR A 179 2.18 -3.01 -1.29
C THR A 179 3.21 -1.92 -1.65
N GLY A 180 3.69 -1.96 -2.89
CA GLY A 180 4.71 -1.07 -3.39
C GLY A 180 4.44 0.42 -3.24
N PRO A 181 3.21 0.93 -3.43
CA PRO A 181 2.94 2.35 -3.26
C PRO A 181 3.29 2.86 -1.86
N HIS A 182 3.15 2.05 -0.81
CA HIS A 182 3.53 2.45 0.55
C HIS A 182 5.04 2.57 0.71
N GLY A 183 5.78 1.54 0.28
CA GLY A 183 7.24 1.52 0.36
C GLY A 183 7.90 2.58 -0.53
N LEU A 184 7.39 2.76 -1.74
CA LEU A 184 7.88 3.77 -2.68
C LEU A 184 7.60 5.20 -2.20
N ASP A 185 6.44 5.45 -1.62
CA ASP A 185 6.05 6.75 -1.09
C ASP A 185 7.02 7.21 0.02
N GLN A 186 7.24 6.34 1.00
CA GLN A 186 8.17 6.60 2.09
C GLN A 186 9.62 6.71 1.58
N SER A 187 10.03 5.85 0.65
CA SER A 187 11.38 5.88 0.06
C SER A 187 11.62 7.16 -0.76
N LEU A 188 10.64 7.64 -1.51
CA LEU A 188 10.74 8.90 -2.24
C LEU A 188 10.82 10.12 -1.30
N ARG A 189 10.15 10.09 -0.14
CA ARG A 189 10.30 11.11 0.91
C ARG A 189 11.73 11.12 1.45
N LEU A 190 12.32 9.95 1.69
CA LEU A 190 13.70 9.82 2.16
C LEU A 190 14.75 10.16 1.09
N PHE A 191 14.44 9.90 -0.18
CA PHE A 191 15.27 10.30 -1.32
C PHE A 191 15.23 11.81 -1.56
N GLY A 192 14.14 12.46 -1.22
CA GLY A 192 13.85 13.86 -1.44
C GLY A 192 12.96 14.10 -2.66
N PHE A 193 11.74 14.60 -2.42
CA PHE A 193 10.77 14.86 -3.49
C PHE A 193 11.17 15.97 -4.48
N ASN A 194 12.19 16.76 -4.18
CA ASN A 194 12.77 17.73 -5.10
C ASN A 194 13.69 17.09 -6.16
N ARG A 195 13.97 15.78 -6.06
CA ARG A 195 14.87 15.03 -6.93
C ARG A 195 14.10 13.98 -7.75
N THR A 196 14.68 13.56 -8.87
CA THR A 196 14.15 12.46 -9.69
C THR A 196 15.14 11.30 -9.63
N PRO A 197 14.79 10.17 -9.03
CA PRO A 197 15.70 9.04 -8.95
C PRO A 197 15.89 8.37 -10.31
N LYS A 198 17.08 7.80 -10.54
CA LYS A 198 17.25 6.70 -11.46
C LYS A 198 16.70 5.45 -10.81
N VAL A 199 16.13 4.55 -11.63
CA VAL A 199 15.45 3.34 -11.17
C VAL A 199 16.07 2.12 -11.80
N PHE A 200 16.41 1.13 -10.99
CA PHE A 200 16.64 -0.25 -11.44
C PHE A 200 15.60 -1.13 -10.77
N CYS A 201 14.97 -2.01 -11.52
CA CYS A 201 13.93 -2.89 -10.98
C CYS A 201 14.02 -4.27 -11.59
N ARG A 202 13.86 -5.29 -10.74
CA ARG A 202 13.58 -6.67 -11.15
C ARG A 202 12.26 -7.12 -10.54
N MET A 203 11.44 -7.77 -11.36
CA MET A 203 10.17 -8.34 -10.96
C MET A 203 10.06 -9.81 -11.41
N ASP A 204 9.44 -10.63 -10.55
CA ASP A 204 9.15 -12.03 -10.84
C ASP A 204 7.66 -12.33 -10.54
N SER A 205 7.05 -13.19 -11.36
CA SER A 205 5.68 -13.67 -11.22
C SER A 205 5.70 -15.19 -11.10
N ASN A 206 5.51 -15.69 -9.88
CA ASN A 206 5.53 -17.13 -9.57
C ASN A 206 4.17 -17.66 -9.13
N ASN A 207 3.21 -16.80 -8.94
CA ASN A 207 1.84 -17.01 -8.48
C ASN A 207 1.38 -18.47 -8.39
N ALA A 208 1.21 -18.96 -7.17
CA ALA A 208 0.88 -20.34 -6.85
C ALA A 208 -0.46 -20.82 -7.47
N PHE A 209 -1.34 -19.90 -7.88
CA PHE A 209 -2.67 -20.16 -8.41
C PHE A 209 -2.82 -19.69 -9.88
N GLY A 210 -1.70 -19.60 -10.60
CA GLY A 210 -1.73 -19.35 -12.04
C GLY A 210 -1.94 -17.91 -12.50
N ALA A 211 -2.08 -16.96 -11.58
CA ALA A 211 -2.17 -15.54 -11.93
C ALA A 211 -0.84 -14.99 -12.52
N ASP A 212 -0.86 -13.80 -13.11
CA ASP A 212 0.24 -13.29 -13.94
C ASP A 212 0.91 -12.00 -13.44
N ALA A 213 0.41 -11.38 -12.36
CA ALA A 213 1.05 -10.20 -11.79
C ALA A 213 2.28 -10.58 -10.95
N GLU A 214 3.19 -9.65 -10.75
CA GLU A 214 4.38 -9.85 -9.93
C GLU A 214 4.03 -10.06 -8.45
N ASP A 215 4.71 -10.98 -7.82
CA ASP A 215 4.61 -11.31 -6.39
C ASP A 215 5.93 -11.16 -5.65
N HIS A 216 6.98 -10.82 -6.39
CA HIS A 216 8.27 -10.40 -5.88
C HIS A 216 8.82 -9.27 -6.75
N CYS A 217 9.31 -8.20 -6.12
CA CYS A 217 10.10 -7.20 -6.81
C CYS A 217 11.17 -6.59 -5.91
N THR A 218 12.27 -6.21 -6.53
CA THR A 218 13.33 -5.38 -5.95
C THR A 218 13.44 -4.10 -6.76
N VAL A 219 13.47 -2.95 -6.07
CA VAL A 219 13.59 -1.63 -6.69
C VAL A 219 14.76 -0.90 -6.06
N THR A 220 15.71 -0.47 -6.85
CA THR A 220 16.79 0.41 -6.42
C THR A 220 16.55 1.83 -6.96
N LEU A 221 16.46 2.79 -6.04
CA LEU A 221 16.46 4.22 -6.33
C LEU A 221 17.84 4.77 -6.08
N TYR A 222 18.42 5.49 -7.06
CA TYR A 222 19.74 6.08 -6.91
C TYR A 222 19.89 7.40 -7.65
N ASP A 223 20.83 8.22 -7.19
CA ASP A 223 21.22 9.47 -7.81
C ASP A 223 22.61 9.37 -8.44
N SER A 224 22.72 9.66 -9.75
CA SER A 224 24.01 9.62 -10.47
C SER A 224 25.04 10.61 -9.90
N LYS A 225 24.56 11.71 -9.30
CA LYS A 225 25.42 12.72 -8.66
C LYS A 225 25.81 12.37 -7.23
N ARG A 226 25.24 11.28 -6.66
CA ARG A 226 25.46 10.84 -5.27
C ARG A 226 25.11 11.89 -4.22
N GLU A 227 24.14 12.75 -4.51
CA GLU A 227 23.65 13.76 -3.59
C GLU A 227 22.48 13.25 -2.73
N ALA A 228 21.78 12.19 -3.20
CA ALA A 228 20.78 11.45 -2.45
C ALA A 228 21.30 10.04 -2.12
N PRO A 229 20.75 9.38 -1.07
CA PRO A 229 21.11 8.00 -0.74
C PRO A 229 20.70 7.04 -1.85
N GLN A 230 21.40 5.91 -1.97
CA GLN A 230 20.84 4.74 -2.64
C GLN A 230 19.79 4.13 -1.72
N ILE A 231 18.62 3.77 -2.28
CA ILE A 231 17.55 3.11 -1.54
C ILE A 231 17.18 1.83 -2.24
N ASP A 232 17.36 0.70 -1.55
CA ASP A 232 16.93 -0.62 -2.02
C ASP A 232 15.62 -1.01 -1.33
N ILE A 233 14.61 -1.29 -2.12
CA ILE A 233 13.26 -1.63 -1.68
C ILE A 233 12.98 -3.06 -2.11
N ILE A 234 12.65 -3.92 -1.16
CA ILE A 234 12.24 -5.30 -1.40
C ILE A 234 10.74 -5.41 -1.10
N ILE A 235 9.96 -5.87 -2.07
CA ILE A 235 8.53 -6.10 -1.91
C ILE A 235 8.27 -7.54 -2.33
N SER A 236 7.86 -8.41 -1.40
CA SER A 236 7.78 -9.84 -1.68
C SER A 236 6.68 -10.54 -0.91
N ALA A 237 6.04 -11.50 -1.58
CA ALA A 237 5.12 -12.45 -0.98
C ALA A 237 5.82 -13.74 -0.50
N TYR A 238 7.14 -13.84 -0.61
CA TYR A 238 7.91 -15.06 -0.32
C TYR A 238 8.84 -14.97 0.90
N MET A 239 8.63 -13.99 1.77
CA MET A 239 9.45 -13.82 2.96
C MET A 239 8.88 -14.64 4.13
N ALA A 240 9.16 -15.95 4.14
CA ALA A 240 8.79 -16.85 5.24
C ALA A 240 9.58 -16.56 6.53
N TYR A 241 10.79 -16.05 6.40
CA TYR A 241 11.60 -15.52 7.49
C TYR A 241 11.81 -14.02 7.32
N SER A 242 11.90 -13.29 8.43
CA SER A 242 12.24 -11.87 8.40
C SER A 242 13.56 -11.64 7.66
N GLN A 243 13.56 -10.65 6.79
CA GLN A 243 14.77 -10.16 6.12
C GLN A 243 15.50 -9.09 6.98
N GLY A 244 15.30 -9.11 8.28
CA GLY A 244 15.74 -8.10 9.22
C GLY A 244 14.67 -7.04 9.48
N ASP A 245 15.09 -5.88 9.97
CA ASP A 245 14.19 -4.77 10.23
C ASP A 245 13.58 -4.20 8.94
N MET A 246 12.38 -3.63 9.06
CA MET A 246 11.66 -3.00 7.94
C MET A 246 12.50 -1.90 7.27
N TYR A 247 13.24 -1.14 8.07
CA TYR A 247 14.19 -0.13 7.62
C TYR A 247 15.57 -0.35 8.22
N ASN A 248 16.58 -0.14 7.40
CA ASN A 248 17.97 -0.05 7.81
C ASN A 248 18.61 1.16 7.10
N VAL A 249 19.02 2.15 7.87
CA VAL A 249 19.56 3.43 7.39
C VAL A 249 21.02 3.54 7.77
N CYS A 250 21.91 3.75 6.80
CA CYS A 250 23.33 3.91 6.98
C CYS A 250 23.75 5.35 6.69
N GLY A 251 24.28 6.03 7.68
CA GLY A 251 24.83 7.36 7.56
C GLY A 251 26.32 7.41 7.92
N THR A 252 27.00 8.51 7.58
CA THR A 252 28.44 8.66 7.80
C THR A 252 28.85 8.80 9.27
N TYR A 253 27.89 9.13 10.15
CA TYR A 253 28.14 9.28 11.60
C TYR A 253 27.36 8.27 12.43
N GLY A 254 26.57 7.43 11.83
CA GLY A 254 25.77 6.42 12.53
C GLY A 254 24.74 5.74 11.63
N GLY A 255 23.81 5.03 12.26
CA GLY A 255 22.74 4.34 11.54
C GLY A 255 21.48 4.21 12.38
N LEU A 256 20.38 3.87 11.71
CA LEU A 256 19.09 3.61 12.31
C LEU A 256 18.55 2.29 11.78
N SER A 257 17.90 1.50 12.63
CA SER A 257 17.24 0.25 12.26
C SER A 257 15.91 0.12 13.01
N GLY A 258 14.91 -0.52 12.38
CA GLY A 258 13.63 -0.80 13.01
C GLY A 258 12.44 -0.75 12.04
N GLY A 259 11.26 -0.50 12.59
CA GLY A 259 10.01 -0.47 11.86
C GLY A 259 8.85 0.03 12.71
N ALA A 260 7.65 -0.47 12.42
CA ALA A 260 6.39 0.07 12.94
C ALA A 260 6.27 0.12 14.48
N THR A 261 6.94 -0.76 15.19
CA THR A 261 6.83 -0.87 16.65
C THR A 261 8.02 -0.31 17.41
N GLU A 262 9.19 -0.28 16.78
CA GLU A 262 10.42 0.16 17.41
C GLU A 262 11.41 0.69 16.38
N LEU A 263 12.13 1.75 16.74
CA LEU A 263 13.32 2.25 16.06
C LEU A 263 14.47 2.34 17.06
N LYS A 264 15.65 1.97 16.59
CA LYS A 264 16.92 2.11 17.31
C LYS A 264 17.90 2.84 16.42
N TRP A 265 18.68 3.76 16.98
CA TRP A 265 19.74 4.41 16.24
C TRP A 265 20.94 4.63 17.15
N ARG A 266 22.12 4.62 16.54
CA ARG A 266 23.37 4.99 17.21
C ARG A 266 24.19 5.89 16.30
N TYR A 267 24.90 6.81 16.93
CA TYR A 267 25.74 7.77 16.23
C TYR A 267 26.89 8.24 17.12
N PHE A 268 27.95 8.74 16.50
CA PHE A 268 29.03 9.42 17.21
C PHE A 268 29.12 10.88 16.78
N ASN A 269 29.69 11.72 17.64
CA ASN A 269 29.97 13.10 17.29
C ASN A 269 31.37 13.18 16.62
N PRO A 270 31.49 13.54 15.34
CA PRO A 270 32.77 13.55 14.63
C PRO A 270 33.78 14.52 15.23
N LYS A 271 33.32 15.59 15.93
CA LYS A 271 34.20 16.53 16.63
C LYS A 271 34.83 15.93 17.89
N LYS A 272 34.25 14.85 18.44
CA LYS A 272 34.73 14.13 19.62
C LYS A 272 35.38 12.79 19.31
N ALA A 273 35.41 12.40 18.03
CA ALA A 273 36.09 11.19 17.59
C ALA A 273 37.61 11.33 17.74
N PRO A 274 38.34 10.23 17.99
CA PRO A 274 39.80 10.25 18.02
C PRO A 274 40.36 10.81 16.71
N LYS A 275 41.36 11.68 16.83
CA LYS A 275 42.05 12.22 15.65
C LYS A 275 42.97 11.15 15.07
N GLN A 276 42.75 10.80 13.82
CA GLN A 276 43.52 9.80 13.11
C GLN A 276 44.46 10.44 12.06
N LYS A 277 45.60 9.81 11.84
CA LYS A 277 46.53 10.17 10.78
C LYS A 277 46.47 9.09 9.67
N MET A 278 46.38 9.53 8.42
CA MET A 278 46.43 8.60 7.28
C MET A 278 47.78 7.89 7.22
N TRP A 279 47.69 6.59 7.02
CA TRP A 279 48.86 5.72 6.85
C TRP A 279 48.79 5.02 5.48
N ASN A 280 49.95 4.93 4.80
CA ASN A 280 50.04 4.19 3.53
C ASN A 280 50.15 2.67 3.77
N TRP A 281 50.65 2.27 4.94
CA TRP A 281 50.79 0.89 5.37
C TRP A 281 50.72 0.76 6.89
N SER A 282 50.36 -0.42 7.38
CA SER A 282 50.35 -0.74 8.80
C SER A 282 51.60 -1.56 9.14
N VAL A 283 52.38 -1.08 10.12
CA VAL A 283 53.60 -1.74 10.58
C VAL A 283 53.35 -3.06 11.28
N ASP A 284 52.23 -3.15 11.99
CA ASP A 284 51.82 -4.30 12.78
C ASP A 284 51.00 -5.33 12.00
N ARG A 285 50.87 -5.18 10.67
CA ARG A 285 50.11 -6.08 9.76
C ARG A 285 48.61 -6.21 10.13
N LYS A 286 48.04 -5.21 10.79
CA LYS A 286 46.62 -5.14 11.17
C LYS A 286 45.94 -4.03 10.42
N TYR A 287 44.62 -4.21 10.20
CA TYR A 287 43.79 -3.11 9.75
C TYR A 287 43.67 -2.06 10.86
N THR A 288 43.76 -0.78 10.47
CA THR A 288 43.52 0.30 11.41
C THR A 288 42.07 0.26 11.89
N SER A 289 41.87 0.41 13.20
CA SER A 289 40.54 0.45 13.82
C SER A 289 40.55 1.46 14.98
N GLU A 290 39.37 1.92 15.33
CA GLU A 290 39.20 2.83 16.46
C GLU A 290 37.96 2.47 17.25
N THR A 291 37.92 2.86 18.52
CA THR A 291 36.72 2.81 19.35
C THR A 291 36.05 4.18 19.34
N LEU A 292 34.83 4.22 18.84
CA LEU A 292 34.02 5.43 18.75
C LEU A 292 33.17 5.64 20.01
N PRO A 293 33.00 6.91 20.47
CA PRO A 293 32.13 7.23 21.60
C PRO A 293 30.66 7.26 21.16
N TRP A 294 30.07 6.07 20.99
CA TRP A 294 28.71 5.90 20.52
C TRP A 294 27.69 6.52 21.50
N LYS A 295 26.70 7.20 20.94
CA LYS A 295 25.45 7.57 21.57
C LYS A 295 24.33 6.75 20.94
N GLU A 296 23.36 6.37 21.77
CA GLU A 296 22.24 5.55 21.33
C GLU A 296 20.92 6.27 21.59
N GLY A 297 19.95 6.03 20.74
CA GLY A 297 18.58 6.45 20.89
C GLY A 297 17.61 5.32 20.53
N ARG A 298 16.42 5.41 21.08
CA ARG A 298 15.35 4.42 20.87
C ARG A 298 14.00 5.10 20.88
N TRP A 299 13.11 4.62 20.05
CA TRP A 299 11.71 4.95 20.07
C TRP A 299 10.88 3.66 20.04
N ARG A 300 9.81 3.62 20.82
CA ARG A 300 8.84 2.52 20.84
C ARG A 300 7.44 3.08 20.74
N LEU A 301 6.61 2.41 19.95
CA LEU A 301 5.20 2.75 19.81
C LEU A 301 4.45 2.65 21.16
N GLU A 302 4.85 1.71 22.02
CA GLU A 302 4.25 1.51 23.36
C GLU A 302 4.48 2.73 24.28
N ASP A 303 5.69 3.29 24.28
CA ASP A 303 6.06 4.44 25.11
C ASP A 303 5.25 5.69 24.70
N GLU A 304 4.99 5.82 23.40
CA GLU A 304 4.16 6.90 22.88
C GLU A 304 2.68 6.71 23.28
N LYS A 305 2.13 5.50 23.17
CA LYS A 305 0.76 5.19 23.63
C LYS A 305 0.58 5.46 25.11
N ALA A 306 1.56 5.17 25.95
CA ALA A 306 1.51 5.45 27.37
C ALA A 306 1.41 6.95 27.65
N LYS A 307 2.24 7.77 26.98
CA LYS A 307 2.20 9.24 27.10
C LYS A 307 0.87 9.85 26.67
N SER A 308 0.16 9.24 25.72
CA SER A 308 -1.11 9.77 25.23
C SER A 308 -2.29 9.51 26.14
N LYS A 309 -2.23 8.49 27.02
CA LYS A 309 -3.29 8.20 28.00
C LYS A 309 -3.37 9.25 29.11
N ASP A 310 -2.25 9.94 29.40
CA ASP A 310 -2.15 10.92 30.46
C ASP A 310 -2.39 12.37 30.01
N ALA A 311 -2.49 12.62 28.72
CA ALA A 311 -2.65 13.95 28.15
C ALA A 311 -4.03 14.13 27.49
N VAL A 312 -4.98 14.63 28.24
CA VAL A 312 -6.26 15.14 27.72
C VAL A 312 -5.96 16.30 26.75
N GLY A 313 -5.97 16.05 25.43
CA GLY A 313 -5.72 17.03 24.38
C GLY A 313 -4.56 16.74 23.43
N TYR A 314 -3.64 15.85 23.77
CA TYR A 314 -2.52 15.46 22.89
C TYR A 314 -2.82 14.26 21.98
N THR A 315 -4.01 13.74 22.09
CA THR A 315 -4.39 12.35 21.82
C THR A 315 -4.62 11.98 20.38
N LEU A 316 -4.84 12.90 19.46
CA LEU A 316 -5.29 12.54 18.11
C LEU A 316 -4.19 12.59 17.03
N ARG A 317 -3.20 13.44 17.16
CA ARG A 317 -2.17 13.61 16.12
C ARG A 317 -1.02 12.61 16.16
N SER A 318 -0.62 12.11 17.32
CA SER A 318 0.54 11.19 17.44
C SER A 318 0.20 9.71 17.36
N PHE A 319 -1.09 9.32 17.50
CA PHE A 319 -1.56 7.94 17.41
C PHE A 319 -2.66 7.74 16.40
N SER A 320 -3.05 8.80 15.68
CA SER A 320 -4.03 8.68 14.64
C SER A 320 -3.57 7.62 13.66
N SER A 321 -4.43 6.67 13.37
CA SER A 321 -4.23 5.78 12.23
C SER A 321 -3.97 6.65 11.00
N GLY A 322 -3.16 6.21 10.06
CA GLY A 322 -2.92 6.98 8.85
C GLY A 322 -4.20 7.54 8.18
N PRO A 323 -5.31 6.78 8.13
CA PRO A 323 -6.61 7.29 7.69
C PRO A 323 -7.09 8.52 8.45
N GLU A 324 -7.02 8.51 9.77
CA GLU A 324 -7.49 9.59 10.63
C GLU A 324 -6.80 10.92 10.34
N ARG A 325 -5.48 10.90 10.16
CA ARG A 325 -4.72 12.09 9.81
C ARG A 325 -5.02 12.61 8.41
N ILE A 326 -5.16 11.72 7.43
CA ILE A 326 -5.52 12.10 6.06
C ILE A 326 -6.90 12.75 6.02
N TYR A 327 -7.88 12.19 6.71
CA TYR A 327 -9.22 12.77 6.77
C TYR A 327 -9.24 14.09 7.54
N ALA A 328 -8.47 14.22 8.63
CA ALA A 328 -8.34 15.50 9.33
C ALA A 328 -7.79 16.59 8.42
N ASN A 329 -6.68 16.31 7.73
CA ASN A 329 -6.09 17.25 6.77
C ASN A 329 -7.04 17.53 5.59
N LEU A 330 -7.71 16.50 5.06
CA LEU A 330 -8.67 16.69 3.96
C LEU A 330 -9.84 17.58 4.38
N HIS A 331 -10.33 17.46 5.60
CA HIS A 331 -11.37 18.36 6.12
C HIS A 331 -10.90 19.82 6.15
N GLU A 332 -9.71 20.10 6.71
CA GLU A 332 -9.11 21.44 6.71
C GLU A 332 -9.00 22.00 5.28
N VAL A 333 -8.57 21.19 4.32
CA VAL A 333 -8.46 21.60 2.92
C VAL A 333 -9.83 21.91 2.30
N LEU A 334 -10.85 21.11 2.57
CA LEU A 334 -12.17 21.25 1.99
C LEU A 334 -12.98 22.40 2.63
N THR A 335 -12.70 22.75 3.88
CA THR A 335 -13.29 23.91 4.57
C THR A 335 -12.54 25.22 4.34
N GLY A 336 -11.40 25.17 3.64
CA GLY A 336 -10.65 26.36 3.20
C GLY A 336 -9.42 26.70 4.05
N ASP A 337 -9.13 25.95 5.13
CA ASP A 337 -8.11 26.31 6.12
C ASP A 337 -6.77 25.57 5.94
N GLY A 338 -6.63 24.73 4.89
CA GLY A 338 -5.48 23.84 4.77
C GLY A 338 -4.93 23.64 3.37
N LYS A 339 -3.79 22.92 3.33
CA LYS A 339 -3.18 22.37 2.11
C LYS A 339 -2.99 20.87 2.29
N LEU A 340 -3.09 20.12 1.19
CA LEU A 340 -2.83 18.69 1.23
C LEU A 340 -1.40 18.42 1.71
N GLU A 341 -1.27 17.65 2.78
CA GLU A 341 0.03 17.17 3.30
C GLU A 341 0.74 16.23 2.31
N ILE A 342 -0.05 15.47 1.56
CA ILE A 342 0.43 14.58 0.49
C ILE A 342 -0.01 15.19 -0.82
N THR A 343 0.97 15.64 -1.61
CA THR A 343 0.70 16.41 -2.80
C THR A 343 0.62 15.57 -4.08
N LEU A 344 -0.13 16.04 -5.06
CA LEU A 344 -0.22 15.38 -6.37
C LEU A 344 1.14 15.27 -7.09
N PRO A 345 2.05 16.27 -7.06
CA PRO A 345 3.39 16.13 -7.62
C PRO A 345 4.22 15.00 -7.00
N GLU A 346 4.09 14.75 -5.69
CA GLU A 346 4.77 13.64 -5.01
C GLU A 346 4.26 12.28 -5.50
N VAL A 347 2.93 12.13 -5.56
CA VAL A 347 2.31 10.90 -6.08
C VAL A 347 2.62 10.68 -7.56
N ARG A 348 2.73 11.76 -8.34
CA ARG A 348 3.15 11.67 -9.75
C ARG A 348 4.54 11.03 -9.89
N LYS A 349 5.48 11.34 -8.98
CA LYS A 349 6.80 10.71 -8.96
C LYS A 349 6.73 9.23 -8.61
N GLN A 350 5.87 8.85 -7.66
CA GLN A 350 5.63 7.47 -7.32
C GLN A 350 5.11 6.67 -8.53
N ILE A 351 4.11 7.22 -9.24
CA ILE A 351 3.57 6.59 -10.46
C ILE A 351 4.65 6.49 -11.55
N ALA A 352 5.51 7.49 -11.69
CA ALA A 352 6.63 7.45 -12.64
C ALA A 352 7.61 6.31 -12.33
N VAL A 353 7.93 6.08 -11.06
CA VAL A 353 8.78 4.95 -10.64
C VAL A 353 8.11 3.62 -10.92
N ILE A 354 6.83 3.46 -10.57
CA ILE A 354 6.07 2.23 -10.86
C ILE A 354 6.03 1.95 -12.38
N ALA A 355 5.74 2.97 -13.18
CA ALA A 355 5.73 2.83 -14.64
C ALA A 355 7.09 2.42 -15.21
N GLU A 356 8.19 2.99 -14.67
CA GLU A 356 9.54 2.63 -15.07
C GLU A 356 9.89 1.18 -14.66
N CYS A 357 9.48 0.73 -13.49
CA CYS A 357 9.64 -0.67 -13.08
C CYS A 357 8.96 -1.63 -14.06
N HIS A 358 7.73 -1.36 -14.45
CA HIS A 358 7.01 -2.17 -15.44
C HIS A 358 7.61 -2.07 -16.85
N ARG A 359 8.19 -0.93 -17.22
CA ARG A 359 8.91 -0.78 -18.50
C ARG A 359 10.14 -1.67 -18.57
N GLN A 360 10.87 -1.80 -17.45
CA GLN A 360 12.07 -2.65 -17.34
C GLN A 360 11.72 -4.16 -17.31
N ASN A 361 10.51 -4.53 -16.91
CA ASN A 361 10.12 -5.92 -16.68
C ASN A 361 8.82 -6.25 -17.44
N LYS A 362 8.95 -6.92 -18.57
CA LYS A 362 7.81 -7.44 -19.32
C LYS A 362 7.48 -8.84 -18.81
N LEU A 363 6.51 -8.91 -17.90
CA LEU A 363 6.00 -10.21 -17.42
C LEU A 363 5.07 -10.83 -18.45
N PRO A 364 5.11 -12.17 -18.60
CA PRO A 364 4.19 -12.87 -19.51
C PRO A 364 2.75 -12.74 -19.02
N ARG A 365 1.81 -12.56 -19.97
CA ARG A 365 0.37 -12.61 -19.67
C ARG A 365 -0.09 -14.06 -19.63
N ARG A 366 -0.97 -14.38 -18.70
CA ARG A 366 -1.61 -15.69 -18.60
C ARG A 366 -3.11 -15.55 -18.84
N ASP A 367 -3.71 -16.60 -19.42
CA ASP A 367 -5.14 -16.65 -19.64
C ASP A 367 -5.86 -17.05 -18.34
N LYS A 368 -6.85 -16.26 -17.93
CA LYS A 368 -7.70 -16.55 -16.77
C LYS A 368 -8.49 -17.85 -16.91
N THR A 369 -8.83 -18.25 -18.13
CA THR A 369 -9.62 -19.45 -18.40
C THR A 369 -8.83 -20.73 -18.14
N ALA A 370 -7.52 -20.72 -18.33
CA ALA A 370 -6.68 -21.90 -18.14
C ALA A 370 -6.68 -22.44 -16.69
N GLY A 371 -6.80 -21.55 -15.68
CA GLY A 371 -6.90 -21.94 -14.27
C GLY A 371 -8.30 -22.45 -13.89
N VAL A 372 -9.34 -21.81 -14.41
CA VAL A 372 -10.73 -22.14 -14.11
C VAL A 372 -11.13 -23.48 -14.77
N GLU A 373 -10.67 -23.74 -16.00
CA GLU A 373 -10.91 -25.03 -16.66
C GLU A 373 -10.26 -26.20 -15.91
N ALA A 374 -9.04 -26.01 -15.38
CA ALA A 374 -8.37 -27.04 -14.58
C ALA A 374 -9.11 -27.32 -13.27
N GLU A 375 -9.58 -26.30 -12.57
CA GLU A 375 -10.36 -26.45 -11.33
C GLU A 375 -11.75 -27.04 -11.58
N VAL A 376 -12.43 -26.62 -12.65
CA VAL A 376 -13.75 -27.18 -13.06
C VAL A 376 -13.60 -28.63 -13.46
N MET A 377 -12.56 -28.99 -14.20
CA MET A 377 -12.26 -30.38 -14.57
C MET A 377 -11.91 -31.24 -13.37
N GLU A 378 -11.12 -30.72 -12.41
CA GLU A 378 -10.78 -31.42 -11.16
C GLU A 378 -12.00 -31.56 -10.24
N ALA A 379 -12.84 -30.52 -10.13
CA ALA A 379 -14.10 -30.57 -9.37
C ALA A 379 -15.12 -31.51 -10.02
N ALA A 380 -15.20 -31.57 -11.35
CA ALA A 380 -16.03 -32.51 -12.09
C ALA A 380 -15.51 -33.94 -11.93
N ALA A 381 -14.20 -34.15 -11.96
CA ALA A 381 -13.60 -35.47 -11.72
C ALA A 381 -13.85 -35.98 -10.28
N LYS A 382 -13.83 -35.10 -9.30
CA LYS A 382 -14.17 -35.43 -7.89
C LYS A 382 -15.67 -35.69 -7.67
N LYS A 383 -16.54 -35.16 -8.50
CA LYS A 383 -18.01 -35.37 -8.47
C LYS A 383 -18.48 -36.51 -9.33
N ALA A 384 -17.66 -37.10 -10.19
CA ALA A 384 -18.02 -38.27 -10.96
C ALA A 384 -18.29 -39.44 -10.00
N PRO A 385 -19.49 -40.08 -10.07
CA PRO A 385 -19.80 -41.21 -9.17
C PRO A 385 -18.79 -42.32 -9.47
N ALA A 386 -18.18 -42.85 -8.39
CA ALA A 386 -17.34 -44.04 -8.48
C ALA A 386 -18.13 -45.11 -9.23
N LYS A 387 -17.69 -45.48 -10.44
CA LYS A 387 -18.30 -46.59 -11.20
C LYS A 387 -18.35 -47.77 -10.28
N SER A 388 -19.58 -48.16 -9.89
CA SER A 388 -19.83 -49.29 -9.01
C SER A 388 -19.22 -50.55 -9.62
N LYS A 389 -18.17 -51.07 -8.99
CA LYS A 389 -17.65 -52.43 -9.19
C LYS A 389 -18.60 -53.44 -8.53
N ALA A 390 -19.88 -53.41 -8.84
CA ALA A 390 -20.88 -54.32 -8.28
C ALA A 390 -21.87 -54.79 -9.34
N ALA A 391 -21.37 -55.40 -10.42
CA ALA A 391 -22.21 -56.16 -11.35
C ALA A 391 -21.38 -57.25 -12.05
N ALA A 392 -20.71 -58.09 -11.30
CA ALA A 392 -20.13 -59.33 -11.84
C ALA A 392 -20.01 -60.36 -10.73
N LYS A 393 -21.17 -60.86 -10.22
CA LYS A 393 -21.30 -62.14 -9.53
C LYS A 393 -22.75 -62.37 -9.21
N LYS A 394 -23.43 -63.10 -10.11
CA LYS A 394 -24.43 -64.16 -9.81
C LYS A 394 -25.08 -64.57 -11.13
N ALA A 395 -24.47 -65.58 -11.78
CA ALA A 395 -25.21 -66.50 -12.67
C ALA A 395 -25.85 -67.59 -11.78
N PRO A 396 -27.08 -67.95 -11.97
CA PRO A 396 -27.74 -68.96 -11.14
C PRO A 396 -27.30 -70.36 -11.61
N ALA A 397 -26.97 -71.19 -10.63
CA ALA A 397 -26.70 -72.58 -10.82
C ALA A 397 -27.98 -73.33 -11.28
N LYS A 398 -27.91 -74.01 -12.41
CA LYS A 398 -28.95 -74.95 -12.86
C LYS A 398 -28.97 -76.17 -11.96
N SER A 399 -30.07 -76.40 -11.30
CA SER A 399 -30.40 -77.71 -10.68
C SER A 399 -30.54 -78.79 -11.69
N LYS A 400 -29.80 -79.88 -11.58
CA LYS A 400 -30.10 -81.19 -12.18
C LYS A 400 -30.92 -81.99 -11.18
N ALA A 401 -32.19 -82.20 -11.48
CA ALA A 401 -32.96 -83.22 -10.85
C ALA A 401 -32.57 -84.57 -11.38
N ALA A 402 -32.33 -85.49 -10.49
CA ALA A 402 -32.09 -86.93 -10.80
C ALA A 402 -33.44 -87.63 -11.01
N ALA A 403 -33.44 -88.47 -12.03
CA ALA A 403 -34.43 -89.58 -12.15
C ALA A 403 -33.70 -90.92 -11.92
N LYS A 404 -34.23 -91.60 -10.97
CA LYS A 404 -33.99 -92.94 -10.43
C LYS A 404 -32.89 -93.09 -9.44
#